data_5520e6410f2bb277681944b4a8d649eb
#
_entry.id   5520e6410f2bb277681944b4a8d649eb
#
_cell.length_a   1.000
_cell.length_b   1.000
_cell.length_c   1.000
_cell.angle_alpha   90.00
_cell.angle_beta   90.00
_cell.angle_gamma   90.00
#
_symmetry.space_group_name_H-M   'P 1'
#
loop_
_entity.id
_entity.type
_entity.pdbx_description
1 polymer ?
#
loop_
_entity_poly.entity_id
_entity_poly.type
_entity_poly.pdbx_seq_one_letter_code
_entity_poly.pdbx_strand_id
1 'polypeptide(L)'
;DKVDEPLPTKGILQFFISAEDEIYGMDTNTTEQKNYRIVYHETIDTSVTEEQIKALDIPWNTEALEYFPVMREVGVSITPKEIFISTMDTNFDKIFCEIASEVLQKDIHNVPYYDILSEDEEDEFFEELINGHSLLGYPHFTQFDPREDEKFSKYSMLLFQMDSDYEGTEDYVMWGDAGIANFFIKPEDLKNKKFDDVLYNWDCC
;
A
#
# COMPACT_ATOMS: atom_id res chain seq x y z
N ASP A 1 -11.74 15.28 5.22
CA ASP A 1 -11.86 13.95 5.80
C ASP A 1 -10.98 13.89 7.05
N LYS A 2 -11.41 13.16 8.06
CA LYS A 2 -10.68 13.03 9.30
C LYS A 2 -9.79 11.80 9.22
N VAL A 3 -8.50 12.00 9.34
CA VAL A 3 -7.48 10.93 9.33
C VAL A 3 -7.04 10.70 10.77
N ASP A 4 -6.91 9.44 11.16
CA ASP A 4 -6.49 9.07 12.50
C ASP A 4 -4.96 9.09 12.65
N GLU A 5 -4.48 9.28 13.89
CA GLU A 5 -3.08 9.07 14.21
C GLU A 5 -2.68 7.61 13.89
N PRO A 6 -1.45 7.38 13.39
CA PRO A 6 -0.28 8.28 13.40
C PRO A 6 -0.09 9.14 12.13
N LEU A 7 -1.05 9.18 11.21
CA LEU A 7 -0.92 9.99 10.01
C LEU A 7 -0.95 11.49 10.32
N PRO A 8 -0.27 12.34 9.51
CA PRO A 8 -0.37 13.78 9.63
C PRO A 8 -1.82 14.26 9.44
N THR A 9 -2.30 15.09 10.36
CA THR A 9 -3.68 15.63 10.32
C THR A 9 -3.82 16.91 9.50
N LYS A 10 -2.74 17.38 8.90
CA LYS A 10 -2.70 18.59 8.04
C LYS A 10 -1.63 18.44 6.96
N GLY A 11 -1.70 19.27 5.94
CA GLY A 11 -0.74 19.27 4.85
C GLY A 11 -1.14 18.37 3.70
N ILE A 12 -0.18 18.06 2.83
CA ILE A 12 -0.32 17.18 1.67
C ILE A 12 0.76 16.11 1.73
N LEU A 13 0.39 14.86 1.58
CA LEU A 13 1.30 13.74 1.36
C LEU A 13 1.15 13.30 -0.09
N GLN A 14 2.25 13.30 -0.84
CA GLN A 14 2.28 12.99 -2.27
C GLN A 14 3.15 11.75 -2.50
N PHE A 15 2.67 10.87 -3.36
CA PHE A 15 3.36 9.67 -3.83
C PHE A 15 3.63 9.82 -5.31
N PHE A 16 4.89 9.76 -5.69
CA PHE A 16 5.34 9.82 -7.08
C PHE A 16 6.01 8.52 -7.44
N ILE A 17 5.68 7.97 -8.60
CA ILE A 17 6.30 6.78 -9.19
C ILE A 17 6.82 7.13 -10.58
N SER A 18 7.83 6.38 -11.07
CA SER A 18 8.36 6.58 -12.41
C SER A 18 7.37 6.12 -13.48
N ALA A 19 7.30 6.87 -14.58
CA ALA A 19 6.63 6.45 -15.80
C ALA A 19 7.63 6.06 -16.92
N GLU A 20 8.92 5.90 -16.57
CA GLU A 20 9.99 5.66 -17.56
C GLU A 20 10.35 4.18 -17.72
N ASP A 21 9.87 3.33 -16.82
CA ASP A 21 10.16 1.90 -16.82
C ASP A 21 8.92 1.06 -16.49
N GLU A 22 8.94 -0.21 -16.84
CA GLU A 22 7.83 -1.17 -16.66
C GLU A 22 7.63 -1.59 -15.20
N ILE A 23 8.52 -1.20 -14.31
CA ILE A 23 8.43 -1.46 -12.86
C ILE A 23 8.05 -0.21 -12.06
N TYR A 24 7.72 0.87 -12.74
CA TYR A 24 7.21 2.13 -12.17
C TYR A 24 8.09 2.69 -11.04
N GLY A 25 9.42 2.51 -11.20
CA GLY A 25 10.41 2.99 -10.25
C GLY A 25 10.64 2.12 -9.03
N MET A 26 10.03 0.93 -8.96
CA MET A 26 10.27 -0.01 -7.88
C MET A 26 11.73 -0.50 -7.89
N ASP A 27 12.34 -0.65 -6.71
CA ASP A 27 13.64 -1.26 -6.53
C ASP A 27 13.58 -2.30 -5.40
N THR A 28 13.76 -3.55 -5.75
CA THR A 28 13.70 -4.67 -4.81
C THR A 28 14.91 -4.79 -3.88
N ASN A 29 15.92 -3.92 -4.05
CA ASN A 29 17.16 -3.99 -3.30
C ASN A 29 17.32 -2.87 -2.27
N THR A 30 16.65 -1.73 -2.48
CA THR A 30 16.85 -0.52 -1.67
C THR A 30 15.56 0.29 -1.52
N THR A 31 15.52 1.10 -0.46
CA THR A 31 14.49 2.12 -0.22
C THR A 31 14.97 3.53 -0.59
N GLU A 32 16.11 3.63 -1.29
CA GLU A 32 16.54 4.90 -1.84
C GLU A 32 15.53 5.37 -2.91
N GLN A 33 14.85 6.48 -2.63
CA GLN A 33 13.80 7.01 -3.50
C GLN A 33 14.40 7.71 -4.75
N LYS A 34 15.03 6.92 -5.64
CA LYS A 34 15.63 7.42 -6.88
C LYS A 34 14.59 7.59 -7.98
N ASN A 35 13.76 6.56 -8.17
CA ASN A 35 12.78 6.46 -9.25
C ASN A 35 11.34 6.51 -8.74
N TYR A 36 11.14 6.67 -7.45
CA TYR A 36 9.88 7.02 -6.81
C TYR A 36 10.16 8.04 -5.71
N ARG A 37 9.15 8.74 -5.24
CA ARG A 37 9.34 9.76 -4.20
C ARG A 37 8.07 9.94 -3.39
N ILE A 38 8.22 9.98 -2.06
CA ILE A 38 7.16 10.40 -1.15
C ILE A 38 7.53 11.77 -0.58
N VAL A 39 6.62 12.73 -0.70
CA VAL A 39 6.85 14.10 -0.25
C VAL A 39 5.72 14.55 0.67
N TYR A 40 6.09 15.06 1.82
CA TYR A 40 5.14 15.65 2.76
C TYR A 40 5.32 17.15 2.86
N HIS A 41 4.27 17.89 2.56
CA HIS A 41 4.17 19.33 2.71
C HIS A 41 3.29 19.65 3.93
N GLU A 42 3.90 19.98 5.05
CA GLU A 42 3.16 20.35 6.27
C GLU A 42 2.36 21.66 6.09
N THR A 43 2.89 22.58 5.27
CA THR A 43 2.24 23.84 4.92
C THR A 43 1.97 23.86 3.44
N ILE A 44 0.71 24.08 3.09
CA ILE A 44 0.28 24.17 1.69
C ILE A 44 0.55 25.59 1.19
N ASP A 45 1.35 25.72 0.13
CA ASP A 45 1.53 26.99 -0.56
C ASP A 45 0.38 27.21 -1.54
N THR A 46 -0.58 28.01 -1.11
CA THR A 46 -1.75 28.34 -1.92
C THR A 46 -1.48 29.38 -3.02
N SER A 47 -0.25 29.90 -3.12
CA SER A 47 0.17 30.81 -4.19
C SER A 47 0.58 30.08 -5.47
N VAL A 48 0.81 28.77 -5.40
CA VAL A 48 1.12 27.92 -6.57
C VAL A 48 -0.14 27.77 -7.41
N THR A 49 -0.04 28.09 -8.70
CA THR A 49 -1.15 28.00 -9.65
C THR A 49 -0.90 26.90 -10.68
N GLU A 50 -1.97 26.43 -11.31
CA GLU A 50 -1.90 25.47 -12.40
C GLU A 50 -1.04 25.96 -13.58
N GLU A 51 -1.11 27.26 -13.89
CA GLU A 51 -0.30 27.88 -14.94
C GLU A 51 1.20 27.82 -14.61
N GLN A 52 1.56 28.00 -13.34
CA GLN A 52 2.97 27.86 -12.90
C GLN A 52 3.46 26.43 -13.06
N ILE A 53 2.63 25.44 -12.75
CA ILE A 53 2.99 24.01 -12.94
C ILE A 53 3.11 23.69 -14.43
N LYS A 54 2.16 24.13 -15.26
CA LYS A 54 2.22 23.95 -16.72
C LYS A 54 3.46 24.62 -17.35
N ALA A 55 3.88 25.73 -16.78
CA ALA A 55 5.08 26.46 -17.26
C ALA A 55 6.42 25.75 -16.94
N LEU A 56 6.41 24.71 -16.08
CA LEU A 56 7.59 23.90 -15.83
C LEU A 56 7.99 23.02 -17.03
N ASP A 57 7.10 22.90 -18.01
CA ASP A 57 7.30 22.10 -19.24
C ASP A 57 7.84 20.69 -18.92
N ILE A 58 7.19 20.02 -17.97
CA ILE A 58 7.55 18.67 -17.55
C ILE A 58 7.36 17.74 -18.76
N PRO A 59 8.42 17.07 -19.23
CA PRO A 59 8.31 16.23 -20.41
C PRO A 59 7.36 15.06 -20.16
N TRP A 60 6.39 14.88 -21.07
CA TRP A 60 5.50 13.73 -21.08
C TRP A 60 6.06 12.69 -22.05
N ASN A 61 6.39 11.52 -21.53
CA ASN A 61 6.64 10.36 -22.36
C ASN A 61 5.32 9.63 -22.60
N THR A 62 4.66 9.92 -23.74
CA THR A 62 3.36 9.35 -24.08
C THR A 62 3.42 7.83 -24.33
N GLU A 63 4.57 7.29 -24.71
CA GLU A 63 4.75 5.84 -24.92
C GLU A 63 4.83 5.12 -23.56
N ALA A 64 5.54 5.70 -22.60
CA ALA A 64 5.61 5.14 -21.25
C ALA A 64 4.28 5.22 -20.48
N LEU A 65 3.39 6.14 -20.86
CA LEU A 65 2.08 6.29 -20.23
C LEU A 65 1.04 5.27 -20.71
N GLU A 66 1.30 4.53 -21.77
CA GLU A 66 0.36 3.50 -22.26
C GLU A 66 0.06 2.43 -21.21
N TYR A 67 1.05 2.11 -20.37
CA TYR A 67 0.96 1.08 -19.33
C TYR A 67 1.06 1.67 -17.92
N PHE A 68 1.02 2.99 -17.77
CA PHE A 68 1.12 3.62 -16.45
C PHE A 68 -0.09 3.27 -15.59
N PRO A 69 0.11 2.81 -14.33
CA PRO A 69 -0.98 2.23 -13.55
C PRO A 69 -2.12 3.20 -13.23
N VAL A 70 -1.87 4.51 -13.15
CA VAL A 70 -2.90 5.51 -12.92
C VAL A 70 -3.38 6.05 -14.27
N MET A 71 -4.52 5.55 -14.74
CA MET A 71 -5.01 5.80 -16.09
C MET A 71 -5.63 7.19 -16.27
N ARG A 72 -6.12 7.80 -15.19
CA ARG A 72 -6.76 9.12 -15.24
C ARG A 72 -6.79 9.79 -13.87
N GLU A 73 -7.06 11.09 -13.88
CA GLU A 73 -7.32 11.87 -12.69
C GLU A 73 -8.67 11.46 -12.07
N VAL A 74 -8.64 11.08 -10.79
CA VAL A 74 -9.82 10.72 -10.00
C VAL A 74 -9.81 11.40 -8.65
N GLY A 75 -10.98 11.78 -8.17
CA GLY A 75 -11.15 12.22 -6.78
C GLY A 75 -11.36 11.04 -5.86
N VAL A 76 -10.82 11.13 -4.65
CA VAL A 76 -10.97 10.08 -3.63
C VAL A 76 -11.66 10.62 -2.38
N SER A 77 -12.39 9.76 -1.68
CA SER A 77 -12.91 10.02 -0.34
C SER A 77 -12.32 9.02 0.65
N ILE A 78 -12.06 9.47 1.86
CA ILE A 78 -11.49 8.63 2.91
C ILE A 78 -12.58 8.34 3.95
N THR A 79 -12.84 7.05 4.18
CA THR A 79 -13.77 6.56 5.21
C THR A 79 -13.09 5.55 6.11
N PRO A 80 -13.35 5.57 7.43
CA PRO A 80 -12.87 4.53 8.32
C PRO A 80 -13.43 3.16 7.92
N LYS A 81 -12.59 2.12 8.00
CA LYS A 81 -12.92 0.76 7.64
C LYS A 81 -12.19 -0.21 8.58
N GLU A 82 -12.81 -1.31 8.93
CA GLU A 82 -12.13 -2.45 9.54
C GLU A 82 -11.44 -3.25 8.44
N ILE A 83 -10.18 -3.63 8.68
CA ILE A 83 -9.37 -4.40 7.73
C ILE A 83 -8.83 -5.62 8.46
N PHE A 84 -9.10 -6.81 7.90
CA PHE A 84 -8.55 -8.06 8.38
C PHE A 84 -7.15 -8.28 7.80
N ILE A 85 -6.31 -9.00 8.55
CA ILE A 85 -4.97 -9.35 8.10
C ILE A 85 -5.04 -10.41 6.99
N SER A 86 -4.33 -10.19 5.89
CA SER A 86 -4.20 -11.17 4.81
C SER A 86 -3.29 -12.34 5.23
N THR A 87 -3.61 -13.54 4.75
CA THR A 87 -2.73 -14.73 4.90
C THR A 87 -1.35 -14.54 4.27
N MET A 88 -1.19 -13.55 3.42
CA MET A 88 0.08 -13.22 2.77
C MET A 88 0.91 -12.20 3.57
N ASP A 89 0.37 -11.60 4.64
CA ASP A 89 1.16 -10.73 5.53
C ASP A 89 2.14 -11.54 6.35
N THR A 90 3.40 -11.13 6.40
CA THR A 90 4.47 -11.80 7.17
C THR A 90 4.16 -12.01 8.64
N ASN A 91 3.21 -11.27 9.21
CA ASN A 91 2.79 -11.40 10.60
C ASN A 91 1.56 -12.28 10.77
N PHE A 92 0.94 -12.76 9.68
CA PHE A 92 -0.32 -13.49 9.74
C PHE A 92 -0.25 -14.69 10.66
N ASP A 93 0.65 -15.63 10.42
CA ASP A 93 0.76 -16.88 11.20
C ASP A 93 0.94 -16.61 12.69
N LYS A 94 1.76 -15.62 13.02
CA LYS A 94 1.98 -15.22 14.40
C LYS A 94 0.71 -14.70 15.06
N ILE A 95 0.06 -13.73 14.43
CA ILE A 95 -1.16 -13.10 14.94
C ILE A 95 -2.29 -14.12 15.01
N PHE A 96 -2.44 -14.95 13.98
CA PHE A 96 -3.44 -16.01 13.95
C PHE A 96 -3.24 -17.01 15.09
N CYS A 97 -2.02 -17.52 15.30
CA CYS A 97 -1.73 -18.44 16.40
C CYS A 97 -1.97 -17.81 17.78
N GLU A 98 -1.63 -16.54 17.98
CA GLU A 98 -1.91 -15.80 19.21
C GLU A 98 -3.42 -15.74 19.49
N ILE A 99 -4.22 -15.33 18.49
CA ILE A 99 -5.68 -15.26 18.60
C ILE A 99 -6.31 -16.65 18.80
N ALA A 100 -5.90 -17.63 18.01
CA ALA A 100 -6.38 -19.01 18.12
C ALA A 100 -6.07 -19.62 19.48
N SER A 101 -4.90 -19.31 20.04
CA SER A 101 -4.51 -19.74 21.40
C SER A 101 -5.43 -19.17 22.46
N GLU A 102 -5.77 -17.91 22.34
CA GLU A 102 -6.68 -17.22 23.26
C GLU A 102 -8.12 -17.78 23.15
N VAL A 103 -8.64 -17.87 21.94
CA VAL A 103 -10.02 -18.32 21.67
C VAL A 103 -10.22 -19.78 22.06
N LEU A 104 -9.31 -20.65 21.69
CA LEU A 104 -9.41 -22.09 21.93
C LEU A 104 -8.88 -22.50 23.33
N GLN A 105 -8.31 -21.57 24.08
CA GLN A 105 -7.66 -21.80 25.39
C GLN A 105 -6.63 -22.95 25.34
N LYS A 106 -5.84 -22.97 24.27
CA LYS A 106 -4.78 -23.93 23.98
C LYS A 106 -3.52 -23.19 23.58
N ASP A 107 -2.38 -23.81 23.84
CA ASP A 107 -1.08 -23.32 23.38
C ASP A 107 -0.88 -23.72 21.91
N ILE A 108 -1.05 -22.77 20.99
CA ILE A 108 -0.98 -22.98 19.54
C ILE A 108 0.17 -22.17 19.00
N HIS A 109 1.17 -22.86 18.44
CA HIS A 109 2.35 -22.25 17.85
C HIS A 109 2.74 -22.97 16.56
N ASN A 110 3.04 -22.20 15.51
CA ASN A 110 3.47 -22.74 14.21
C ASN A 110 2.49 -23.76 13.62
N VAL A 111 1.19 -23.53 13.81
CA VAL A 111 0.13 -24.34 13.22
C VAL A 111 -0.50 -23.51 12.11
N PRO A 112 -0.54 -24.01 10.87
CA PRO A 112 -1.20 -23.31 9.78
C PRO A 112 -2.69 -23.10 10.05
N TYR A 113 -3.26 -22.02 9.54
CA TYR A 113 -4.67 -21.69 9.76
C TYR A 113 -5.62 -22.81 9.25
N TYR A 114 -5.30 -23.42 8.12
CA TYR A 114 -6.10 -24.51 7.52
C TYR A 114 -6.07 -25.82 8.31
N ASP A 115 -5.22 -25.97 9.31
CA ASP A 115 -5.25 -27.10 10.28
C ASP A 115 -6.14 -26.78 11.50
N ILE A 116 -6.60 -25.53 11.61
CA ILE A 116 -7.42 -25.03 12.73
C ILE A 116 -8.82 -24.67 12.29
N LEU A 117 -8.95 -23.96 11.17
CA LEU A 117 -10.24 -23.56 10.60
C LEU A 117 -10.86 -24.74 9.82
N SER A 118 -12.16 -24.83 9.83
CA SER A 118 -12.91 -25.67 8.89
C SER A 118 -13.00 -24.98 7.53
N GLU A 119 -13.36 -25.73 6.48
CA GLU A 119 -13.55 -25.17 5.13
C GLU A 119 -14.56 -24.01 5.12
N ASP A 120 -15.67 -24.12 5.86
CA ASP A 120 -16.69 -23.07 5.96
C ASP A 120 -16.13 -21.80 6.65
N GLU A 121 -15.29 -21.96 7.69
CA GLU A 121 -14.66 -20.84 8.40
C GLU A 121 -13.54 -20.19 7.55
N GLU A 122 -12.84 -20.96 6.73
CA GLU A 122 -11.86 -20.43 5.77
C GLU A 122 -12.58 -19.60 4.70
N ASP A 123 -13.67 -20.09 4.13
CA ASP A 123 -14.44 -19.37 3.14
C ASP A 123 -14.98 -18.05 3.70
N GLU A 124 -15.55 -18.06 4.92
CA GLU A 124 -16.00 -16.84 5.61
C GLU A 124 -14.83 -15.87 5.85
N PHE A 125 -13.68 -16.37 6.28
CA PHE A 125 -12.49 -15.54 6.48
C PHE A 125 -12.01 -14.87 5.19
N PHE A 126 -11.97 -15.62 4.08
CA PHE A 126 -11.55 -15.06 2.79
C PHE A 126 -12.56 -14.08 2.19
N GLU A 127 -13.88 -14.27 2.44
CA GLU A 127 -14.90 -13.30 2.04
C GLU A 127 -14.77 -11.96 2.76
N GLU A 128 -14.25 -11.96 3.99
CA GLU A 128 -14.01 -10.74 4.78
C GLU A 128 -12.70 -10.02 4.41
N LEU A 129 -11.80 -10.66 3.63
CA LEU A 129 -10.59 -10.01 3.14
C LEU A 129 -10.96 -8.97 2.08
N ILE A 130 -10.96 -7.72 2.48
CA ILE A 130 -11.35 -6.63 1.60
C ILE A 130 -10.09 -6.03 0.98
N ASN A 131 -9.95 -6.22 -0.33
CA ASN A 131 -8.99 -5.50 -1.15
C ASN A 131 -9.43 -4.05 -1.34
N GLY A 132 -8.59 -3.24 -1.96
CA GLY A 132 -8.87 -1.86 -2.30
C GLY A 132 -7.82 -0.89 -1.79
N HIS A 133 -8.05 0.39 -2.05
CA HIS A 133 -7.14 1.44 -1.57
C HIS A 133 -7.25 1.62 -0.06
N SER A 134 -6.11 1.79 0.60
CA SER A 134 -6.11 2.03 2.05
C SER A 134 -4.94 2.92 2.51
N LEU A 135 -5.18 3.62 3.61
CA LEU A 135 -4.16 4.29 4.41
C LEU A 135 -4.08 3.57 5.74
N LEU A 136 -2.90 3.06 6.10
CA LEU A 136 -2.69 2.21 7.27
C LEU A 136 -3.45 0.85 7.16
N GLY A 137 -3.49 0.10 8.24
CA GLY A 137 -4.09 -1.23 8.30
C GLY A 137 -3.13 -2.32 7.85
N TYR A 138 -3.69 -3.44 7.42
CA TYR A 138 -2.94 -4.57 6.90
C TYR A 138 -2.85 -4.52 5.38
N PRO A 139 -1.67 -4.82 4.80
CA PRO A 139 -1.52 -4.87 3.36
C PRO A 139 -2.16 -6.12 2.75
N HIS A 140 -2.48 -6.00 1.48
CA HIS A 140 -2.77 -7.12 0.60
C HIS A 140 -1.70 -7.24 -0.49
N PHE A 141 -1.51 -8.45 -1.00
CA PHE A 141 -0.53 -8.77 -2.04
C PHE A 141 -1.16 -9.74 -3.04
N THR A 142 -0.64 -9.74 -4.28
CA THR A 142 -1.02 -10.74 -5.28
C THR A 142 0.01 -11.86 -5.39
N GLN A 143 1.26 -11.62 -4.98
CA GLN A 143 2.33 -12.62 -5.05
C GLN A 143 3.02 -12.86 -3.71
N PHE A 144 3.62 -11.86 -3.08
CA PHE A 144 4.38 -12.03 -1.83
C PHE A 144 4.57 -10.70 -1.09
N ASP A 145 4.81 -10.82 0.21
CA ASP A 145 5.16 -9.69 1.06
C ASP A 145 6.68 -9.43 0.98
N PRO A 146 7.15 -8.27 0.48
CA PRO A 146 8.57 -7.96 0.39
C PRO A 146 9.27 -7.88 1.76
N ARG A 147 8.50 -7.77 2.86
CA ARG A 147 9.02 -7.70 4.23
C ARG A 147 9.46 -9.05 4.79
N GLU A 148 9.25 -10.16 4.05
CA GLU A 148 9.87 -11.46 4.33
C GLU A 148 11.39 -11.38 4.24
N ASP A 149 11.93 -10.47 3.40
CA ASP A 149 13.35 -10.18 3.41
C ASP A 149 13.72 -9.39 4.68
N GLU A 150 14.63 -9.94 5.49
CA GLU A 150 15.07 -9.37 6.79
C GLU A 150 15.47 -7.89 6.66
N LYS A 151 16.06 -7.48 5.52
CA LYS A 151 16.46 -6.09 5.28
C LYS A 151 15.27 -5.12 5.29
N PHE A 152 14.06 -5.60 4.97
CA PHE A 152 12.83 -4.82 4.88
C PHE A 152 11.87 -5.03 6.07
N SER A 153 12.12 -5.98 6.95
CA SER A 153 11.25 -6.30 8.10
C SER A 153 10.96 -5.11 9.03
N LYS A 154 11.85 -4.11 9.06
CA LYS A 154 11.67 -2.87 9.83
C LYS A 154 10.58 -1.92 9.31
N TYR A 155 10.15 -2.08 8.05
CA TYR A 155 9.06 -1.28 7.45
C TYR A 155 7.70 -1.91 7.79
N SER A 156 7.39 -1.98 9.06
CA SER A 156 6.29 -2.78 9.58
C SER A 156 4.90 -2.14 9.47
N MET A 157 4.81 -0.87 9.05
CA MET A 157 3.53 -0.19 8.88
C MET A 157 3.23 0.04 7.41
N LEU A 158 2.05 -0.35 6.98
CA LEU A 158 1.48 0.10 5.72
C LEU A 158 1.22 1.62 5.82
N LEU A 159 1.81 2.39 4.93
CA LEU A 159 1.55 3.83 4.82
C LEU A 159 0.40 4.09 3.85
N PHE A 160 0.46 3.45 2.68
CA PHE A 160 -0.54 3.57 1.64
C PHE A 160 -0.54 2.31 0.77
N GLN A 161 -1.74 1.87 0.42
CA GLN A 161 -2.02 0.82 -0.56
C GLN A 161 -2.88 1.39 -1.67
N MET A 162 -2.47 1.15 -2.91
CA MET A 162 -3.24 1.47 -4.10
C MET A 162 -3.50 0.18 -4.87
N ASP A 163 -4.73 -0.24 -4.88
CA ASP A 163 -5.19 -1.42 -5.60
C ASP A 163 -5.53 -1.07 -7.05
N SER A 164 -5.65 -2.07 -7.90
CA SER A 164 -6.29 -1.92 -9.19
C SER A 164 -7.78 -1.65 -9.00
N ASP A 165 -8.33 -0.71 -9.76
CA ASP A 165 -9.71 -0.25 -9.63
C ASP A 165 -10.31 0.05 -11.00
N TYR A 166 -11.53 -0.43 -11.23
CA TYR A 166 -12.21 -0.29 -12.50
C TYR A 166 -13.73 -0.18 -12.30
N GLU A 167 -14.40 0.45 -13.24
CA GLU A 167 -15.87 0.51 -13.30
C GLU A 167 -16.36 0.05 -14.68
N GLY A 168 -17.02 -1.10 -14.70
CA GLY A 168 -17.47 -1.71 -15.95
C GLY A 168 -16.30 -2.18 -16.82
N THR A 169 -16.00 -1.48 -17.91
CA THR A 169 -14.88 -1.73 -18.81
C THR A 169 -13.81 -0.63 -18.76
N GLU A 170 -13.93 0.30 -17.84
CA GLU A 170 -13.03 1.44 -17.70
C GLU A 170 -12.12 1.27 -16.50
N ASP A 171 -10.80 1.21 -16.75
CA ASP A 171 -9.79 1.15 -15.70
C ASP A 171 -9.50 2.56 -15.19
N TYR A 172 -9.49 2.72 -13.88
CA TYR A 172 -9.02 3.93 -13.19
C TYR A 172 -7.56 3.77 -12.76
N VAL A 173 -7.28 2.61 -12.18
CA VAL A 173 -5.95 2.19 -11.74
C VAL A 173 -5.76 0.74 -12.17
N MET A 174 -4.63 0.42 -12.80
CA MET A 174 -4.30 -0.94 -13.21
C MET A 174 -2.81 -1.21 -13.02
N TRP A 175 -2.49 -1.99 -12.02
CA TRP A 175 -1.12 -2.43 -11.73
C TRP A 175 -0.83 -3.75 -12.44
N GLY A 176 -0.21 -3.65 -13.62
CA GLY A 176 0.05 -4.83 -14.43
C GLY A 176 -1.24 -5.57 -14.78
N ASP A 177 -1.40 -6.81 -14.34
CA ASP A 177 -2.62 -7.62 -14.49
C ASP A 177 -3.36 -7.72 -13.14
N ALA A 178 -4.16 -6.70 -12.85
CA ALA A 178 -4.96 -6.58 -11.62
C ALA A 178 -4.13 -6.68 -10.33
N GLY A 179 -2.95 -6.08 -10.32
CA GLY A 179 -2.05 -6.05 -9.17
C GLY A 179 -2.33 -4.94 -8.17
N ILE A 180 -1.40 -4.77 -7.25
CA ILE A 180 -1.53 -3.88 -6.10
C ILE A 180 -0.18 -3.24 -5.77
N ALA A 181 -0.20 -1.97 -5.37
CA ALA A 181 1.00 -1.27 -4.91
C ALA A 181 0.91 -0.93 -3.42
N ASN A 182 2.02 -1.15 -2.74
CA ASN A 182 2.16 -0.93 -1.31
C ASN A 182 3.34 -0.03 -0.98
N PHE A 183 3.12 0.90 -0.07
CA PHE A 183 4.15 1.76 0.50
C PHE A 183 4.23 1.50 2.00
N PHE A 184 5.40 1.09 2.49
CA PHE A 184 5.60 0.77 3.90
C PHE A 184 6.60 1.73 4.54
N ILE A 185 6.35 2.05 5.81
CA ILE A 185 7.15 2.97 6.57
C ILE A 185 7.49 2.38 7.95
N LYS A 186 8.61 2.82 8.51
CA LYS A 186 8.93 2.51 9.89
C LYS A 186 8.01 3.33 10.83
N PRO A 187 7.48 2.74 11.90
CA PRO A 187 6.58 3.44 12.84
C PRO A 187 7.16 4.75 13.39
N GLU A 188 8.47 4.74 13.69
CA GLU A 188 9.15 5.93 14.20
C GLU A 188 9.27 7.05 13.16
N ASP A 189 9.50 6.70 11.88
CA ASP A 189 9.62 7.68 10.82
C ASP A 189 8.26 8.32 10.52
N LEU A 190 7.18 7.53 10.52
CA LEU A 190 5.83 8.07 10.39
C LEU A 190 5.49 9.03 11.53
N LYS A 191 5.74 8.63 12.77
CA LYS A 191 5.53 9.48 13.96
C LYS A 191 6.31 10.79 13.89
N ASN A 192 7.51 10.76 13.30
CA ASN A 192 8.37 11.94 13.14
C ASN A 192 8.14 12.66 11.79
N LYS A 193 7.15 12.23 10.99
CA LYS A 193 6.82 12.78 9.67
C LYS A 193 8.03 12.77 8.70
N LYS A 194 8.83 11.71 8.77
CA LYS A 194 9.97 11.48 7.90
C LYS A 194 9.57 10.49 6.80
N PHE A 195 9.48 10.96 5.58
CA PHE A 195 9.03 10.18 4.42
C PHE A 195 10.13 9.94 3.38
N ASP A 196 11.38 10.14 3.77
CA ASP A 196 12.57 9.96 2.92
C ASP A 196 13.11 8.53 2.90
N ASP A 197 12.55 7.63 3.71
CA ASP A 197 12.89 6.20 3.78
C ASP A 197 11.62 5.36 3.89
N VAL A 198 11.00 5.11 2.75
CA VAL A 198 9.75 4.35 2.58
C VAL A 198 10.01 3.20 1.62
N LEU A 199 9.63 1.99 1.98
CA LEU A 199 9.67 0.84 1.09
C LEU A 199 8.49 0.92 0.13
N TYR A 200 8.76 0.84 -1.17
CA TYR A 200 7.75 0.75 -2.22
C TYR A 200 7.83 -0.62 -2.89
N ASN A 201 6.70 -1.27 -3.02
CA ASN A 201 6.53 -2.53 -3.74
C ASN A 201 5.23 -2.49 -4.52
N TRP A 202 5.19 -3.16 -5.65
CA TRP A 202 3.97 -3.54 -6.33
C TRP A 202 4.13 -4.94 -6.93
N ASP A 203 3.04 -5.68 -7.03
CA ASP A 203 3.00 -7.00 -7.62
C ASP A 203 1.68 -7.21 -8.38
N CYS A 204 1.66 -8.14 -9.31
CA CYS A 204 0.47 -8.53 -10.07
C CYS A 204 0.50 -10.03 -10.38
N CYS A 205 -0.59 -10.56 -10.92
CA CYS A 205 -0.70 -11.96 -11.33
C CYS A 205 0.23 -12.33 -12.50
#